data_364044247795160e2a70a03940b1a4f9
#
_entry.id   364044247795160e2a70a03940b1a4f9
#
_cell.length_a   1.000
_cell.length_b   1.000
_cell.length_c   1.000
_cell.angle_alpha   90.00
_cell.angle_beta   90.00
_cell.angle_gamma   90.00
#
_symmetry.space_group_name_H-M   'P 1'
#
loop_
_entity.id
_entity.type
_entity.pdbx_description
1 polymer ?
#
loop_
_entity_poly.entity_id
_entity_poly.type
_entity_poly.pdbx_seq_one_letter_code
_entity_poly.pdbx_strand_id
1 'polypeptide(L)'
;MKKLLLGNEAIARGAYEAGVRVSSAYPGTPSTEINENVATYPEIYSEWAPNEKVAVEVALGAAVSGARSLACMKHVGLNVAADPFFTATYTGVNAGMVVCLLYTSDAAD
;
A
#
# COMPACT_ATOMS: atom_id res chain seq x y z
N MET A 1 10.13 22.77 -2.15
CA MET A 1 9.19 23.60 -1.39
C MET A 1 8.74 22.86 -0.12
N LYS A 2 8.78 23.54 1.00
CA LYS A 2 8.27 22.96 2.25
C LYS A 2 6.75 22.99 2.25
N LYS A 3 6.13 21.92 2.72
CA LYS A 3 4.68 21.79 2.73
C LYS A 3 4.23 21.06 3.99
N LEU A 4 3.15 21.52 4.59
CA LEU A 4 2.56 20.87 5.73
C LEU A 4 1.59 19.79 5.24
N LEU A 5 1.83 18.54 5.63
CA LEU A 5 1.03 17.39 5.20
C LEU A 5 0.53 16.60 6.40
N LEU A 6 -0.65 16.04 6.28
CA LEU A 6 -1.09 14.99 7.20
C LEU A 6 -0.26 13.72 6.95
N GLY A 7 -0.20 12.83 7.95
CA GLY A 7 0.62 11.62 7.83
C GLY A 7 0.31 10.78 6.60
N ASN A 8 -0.96 10.53 6.32
CA ASN A 8 -1.36 9.74 5.16
C ASN A 8 -1.02 10.43 3.85
N GLU A 9 -1.11 11.76 3.81
CA GLU A 9 -0.67 12.53 2.65
C GLU A 9 0.83 12.40 2.44
N ALA A 10 1.60 12.44 3.52
CA ALA A 10 3.05 12.31 3.46
C ALA A 10 3.48 10.93 2.97
N ILE A 11 2.79 9.87 3.41
CA ILE A 11 3.06 8.52 2.93
C ILE A 11 2.79 8.42 1.42
N ALA A 12 1.66 8.97 0.96
CA ALA A 12 1.33 8.99 -0.46
C ALA A 12 2.37 9.75 -1.27
N ARG A 13 2.83 10.89 -0.75
CA ARG A 13 3.87 11.69 -1.41
C ARG A 13 5.18 10.92 -1.48
N GLY A 14 5.54 10.23 -0.40
CA GLY A 14 6.74 9.39 -0.37
C GLY A 14 6.68 8.27 -1.40
N ALA A 15 5.52 7.65 -1.56
CA ALA A 15 5.32 6.61 -2.56
C ALA A 15 5.54 7.17 -3.98
N TYR A 16 4.98 8.35 -4.25
CA TYR A 16 5.17 9.02 -5.53
C TYR A 16 6.67 9.30 -5.79
N GLU A 17 7.36 9.86 -4.79
CA GLU A 17 8.78 10.19 -4.93
C GLU A 17 9.65 8.95 -5.06
N ALA A 18 9.24 7.84 -4.47
CA ALA A 18 9.97 6.57 -4.56
C ALA A 18 9.74 5.85 -5.89
N GLY A 19 8.88 6.37 -6.75
CA GLY A 19 8.63 5.76 -8.06
C GLY A 19 7.64 4.62 -8.03
N VAL A 20 6.75 4.57 -7.04
CA VAL A 20 5.67 3.58 -7.00
C VAL A 20 4.78 3.77 -8.23
N ARG A 21 4.43 2.68 -8.88
CA ARG A 21 3.57 2.70 -10.07
C ARG A 21 2.21 2.07 -9.84
N VAL A 22 2.08 1.21 -8.85
CA VAL A 22 0.81 0.51 -8.55
C VAL A 22 0.56 0.59 -7.06
N SER A 23 -0.63 1.01 -6.68
CA SER A 23 -1.08 1.02 -5.30
C SER A 23 -2.43 0.33 -5.21
N SER A 24 -2.56 -0.59 -4.29
CA SER A 24 -3.79 -1.36 -4.09
C SER A 24 -4.13 -1.38 -2.61
N ALA A 25 -5.41 -1.24 -2.29
CA ALA A 25 -5.83 -1.17 -0.90
C ALA A 25 -7.24 -1.69 -0.73
N TYR A 26 -7.56 -2.12 0.48
CA TYR A 26 -8.93 -2.34 0.91
C TYR A 26 -9.28 -1.26 1.95
N PRO A 27 -10.45 -0.62 1.84
CA PRO A 27 -10.79 0.47 2.76
C PRO A 27 -10.81 0.02 4.22
N GLY A 28 -10.19 0.82 5.07
CA GLY A 28 -10.15 0.57 6.50
C GLY A 28 -9.43 1.69 7.23
N THR A 29 -10.09 2.25 8.27
CA THR A 29 -9.50 3.31 9.07
C THR A 29 -8.29 2.77 9.82
N PRO A 30 -7.17 3.48 9.87
CA PRO A 30 -6.92 4.80 9.32
C PRO A 30 -6.23 4.83 7.95
N SER A 31 -6.07 3.69 7.28
CA SER A 31 -5.26 3.58 6.06
C SER A 31 -5.97 4.04 4.78
N THR A 32 -7.28 4.15 4.79
CA THR A 32 -8.07 4.50 3.60
C THR A 32 -7.53 5.74 2.89
N GLU A 33 -7.16 6.77 3.66
CA GLU A 33 -6.74 8.05 3.10
C GLU A 33 -5.40 7.97 2.38
N ILE A 34 -4.58 6.96 2.66
CA ILE A 34 -3.32 6.79 1.91
C ILE A 34 -3.65 6.56 0.44
N ASN A 35 -4.53 5.59 0.15
CA ASN A 35 -4.85 5.28 -1.24
C ASN A 35 -5.66 6.40 -1.90
N GLU A 36 -6.49 7.10 -1.15
CA GLU A 36 -7.19 8.27 -1.66
C GLU A 36 -6.21 9.35 -2.11
N ASN A 37 -5.18 9.60 -1.32
CA ASN A 37 -4.16 10.59 -1.69
C ASN A 37 -3.28 10.11 -2.84
N VAL A 38 -2.93 8.82 -2.87
CA VAL A 38 -2.18 8.24 -3.98
C VAL A 38 -2.94 8.41 -5.29
N ALA A 39 -4.26 8.30 -5.26
CA ALA A 39 -5.08 8.42 -6.46
C ALA A 39 -5.00 9.81 -7.10
N THR A 40 -4.50 10.81 -6.38
CA THR A 40 -4.32 12.15 -6.97
C THR A 40 -3.07 12.24 -7.86
N TYR A 41 -2.21 11.25 -7.85
CA TYR A 41 -1.00 11.22 -8.67
C TYR A 41 -1.25 10.41 -9.93
N PRO A 42 -1.32 11.05 -11.11
CA PRO A 42 -1.64 10.33 -12.35
C PRO A 42 -0.57 9.30 -12.75
N GLU A 43 0.64 9.41 -12.21
CA GLU A 43 1.72 8.47 -12.49
C GLU A 43 1.53 7.13 -11.80
N ILE A 44 0.64 7.05 -10.82
CA ILE A 44 0.41 5.84 -10.04
C ILE A 44 -0.96 5.27 -10.39
N TYR A 45 -0.99 4.02 -10.84
CA TYR A 45 -2.24 3.29 -10.97
C TYR A 45 -2.68 2.87 -9.58
N SER A 46 -3.82 3.38 -9.12
CA SER A 46 -4.35 3.03 -7.80
C SER A 46 -5.73 2.44 -7.94
N GLU A 47 -6.02 1.43 -7.12
CA GLU A 47 -7.34 0.80 -7.13
C GLU A 47 -7.72 0.31 -5.74
N TRP A 48 -9.01 0.13 -5.54
CA TRP A 48 -9.56 -0.54 -4.38
C TRP A 48 -9.77 -2.02 -4.72
N ALA A 49 -9.33 -2.88 -3.82
CA ALA A 49 -9.51 -4.32 -3.97
C ALA A 49 -10.72 -4.79 -3.15
N PRO A 50 -11.29 -5.96 -3.47
CA PRO A 50 -12.44 -6.48 -2.71
C PRO A 50 -12.07 -6.96 -1.30
N ASN A 51 -10.80 -7.20 -1.03
CA ASN A 51 -10.28 -7.52 0.30
C ASN A 51 -8.76 -7.34 0.31
N GLU A 52 -8.17 -7.47 1.49
CA GLU A 52 -6.74 -7.24 1.67
C GLU A 52 -5.89 -8.30 0.97
N LYS A 53 -6.37 -9.52 0.87
CA LYS A 53 -5.65 -10.58 0.16
C LYS A 53 -5.44 -10.18 -1.30
N VAL A 54 -6.51 -9.75 -1.96
CA VAL A 54 -6.42 -9.31 -3.37
C VAL A 54 -5.54 -8.07 -3.49
N ALA A 55 -5.63 -7.15 -2.53
CA ALA A 55 -4.78 -5.96 -2.56
C ALA A 55 -3.30 -6.34 -2.58
N VAL A 56 -2.88 -7.26 -1.73
CA VAL A 56 -1.49 -7.71 -1.70
C VAL A 56 -1.14 -8.51 -2.95
N GLU A 57 -2.07 -9.31 -3.46
CA GLU A 57 -1.83 -10.06 -4.70
C GLU A 57 -1.59 -9.15 -5.89
N VAL A 58 -2.36 -8.06 -6.00
CA VAL A 58 -2.16 -7.08 -7.07
C VAL A 58 -0.79 -6.41 -6.93
N ALA A 59 -0.44 -5.98 -5.72
CA ALA A 59 0.86 -5.36 -5.48
C ALA A 59 2.01 -6.32 -5.75
N LEU A 60 1.85 -7.59 -5.36
CA LEU A 60 2.86 -8.62 -5.60
C LEU A 60 3.05 -8.86 -7.10
N GLY A 61 1.95 -8.98 -7.84
CA GLY A 61 2.01 -9.15 -9.29
C GLY A 61 2.73 -8.00 -9.98
N ALA A 62 2.45 -6.77 -9.55
CA ALA A 62 3.13 -5.60 -10.08
C ALA A 62 4.64 -5.67 -9.78
N ALA A 63 5.01 -6.02 -8.56
CA ALA A 63 6.43 -6.10 -8.17
C ALA A 63 7.16 -7.20 -8.91
N VAL A 64 6.53 -8.35 -9.09
CA VAL A 64 7.11 -9.45 -9.88
C VAL A 64 7.34 -9.00 -11.33
N SER A 65 6.43 -8.19 -11.85
CA SER A 65 6.53 -7.67 -13.23
C SER A 65 7.55 -6.54 -13.37
N GLY A 66 8.10 -6.04 -12.27
CA GLY A 66 9.13 -5.00 -12.31
C GLY A 66 8.64 -3.60 -11.96
N ALA A 67 7.41 -3.44 -11.48
CA ALA A 67 6.86 -2.15 -11.07
C ALA A 67 6.84 -2.05 -9.55
N ARG A 68 7.41 -0.97 -9.01
CA ARG A 68 7.33 -0.72 -7.56
C ARG A 68 5.88 -0.58 -7.15
N SER A 69 5.51 -1.19 -6.04
CA SER A 69 4.12 -1.26 -5.63
C SER A 69 3.94 -1.03 -4.14
N LEU A 70 2.70 -0.68 -3.79
CA LEU A 70 2.29 -0.39 -2.42
C LEU A 70 0.95 -1.06 -2.18
N ALA A 71 0.82 -1.74 -1.06
CA ALA A 71 -0.46 -2.23 -0.56
C ALA A 71 -0.71 -1.64 0.81
N CYS A 72 -1.87 -1.06 1.01
CA CYS A 72 -2.22 -0.40 2.27
C CYS A 72 -3.44 -1.06 2.90
N MET A 73 -3.41 -1.20 4.21
CA MET A 73 -4.52 -1.77 4.95
C MET A 73 -4.44 -1.36 6.43
N LYS A 74 -5.55 -1.52 7.14
CA LYS A 74 -5.50 -1.40 8.58
C LYS A 74 -4.73 -2.59 9.15
N HIS A 75 -4.27 -2.48 10.40
CA HIS A 75 -3.37 -3.47 10.98
C HIS A 75 -3.91 -4.91 10.94
N VAL A 76 -5.21 -5.10 11.25
CA VAL A 76 -5.80 -6.45 11.24
C VAL A 76 -6.02 -6.99 9.83
N GLY A 77 -5.88 -6.14 8.81
CA GLY A 77 -5.98 -6.58 7.42
C GLY A 77 -4.94 -7.61 7.05
N LEU A 78 -3.81 -7.62 7.75
CA LEU A 78 -2.77 -8.61 7.50
C LEU A 78 -3.26 -10.04 7.71
N ASN A 79 -4.22 -10.25 8.61
CA ASN A 79 -4.79 -11.60 8.81
C ASN A 79 -5.43 -12.12 7.54
N VAL A 80 -6.07 -11.25 6.78
CA VAL A 80 -6.68 -11.62 5.49
C VAL A 80 -5.60 -11.76 4.42
N ALA A 81 -4.59 -10.92 4.46
CA ALA A 81 -3.54 -10.86 3.45
C ALA A 81 -2.37 -11.81 3.75
N ALA A 82 -2.44 -12.62 4.80
CA ALA A 82 -1.32 -13.45 5.23
C ALA A 82 -0.83 -14.41 4.13
N ASP A 83 -1.74 -15.00 3.37
CA ASP A 83 -1.39 -15.93 2.30
C ASP A 83 -0.43 -15.28 1.28
N PRO A 84 -0.83 -14.23 0.53
CA PRO A 84 0.09 -13.64 -0.43
C PRO A 84 1.29 -12.96 0.24
N PHE A 85 1.13 -12.48 1.48
CA PHE A 85 2.23 -11.86 2.20
C PHE A 85 3.36 -12.88 2.44
N PHE A 86 3.02 -14.06 2.93
CA PHE A 86 4.02 -15.11 3.13
C PHE A 86 4.53 -15.67 1.80
N THR A 87 3.65 -15.80 0.81
CA THR A 87 4.04 -16.27 -0.52
C THR A 87 5.07 -15.34 -1.16
N ALA A 88 4.95 -14.04 -0.95
CA ALA A 88 5.91 -13.07 -1.47
C ALA A 88 7.34 -13.36 -0.98
N THR A 89 7.48 -13.88 0.23
CA THR A 89 8.81 -14.21 0.77
C THR A 89 9.44 -15.41 0.06
N TYR A 90 8.63 -16.29 -0.48
CA TYR A 90 9.14 -17.46 -1.22
C TYR A 90 9.45 -17.12 -2.67
N THR A 91 8.58 -16.34 -3.31
CA THR A 91 8.73 -16.05 -4.74
C THR A 91 9.73 -14.94 -5.02
N GLY A 92 9.87 -14.02 -4.07
CA GLY A 92 10.65 -12.80 -4.30
C GLY A 92 9.97 -11.87 -5.30
N VAL A 93 10.63 -10.76 -5.56
CA VAL A 93 10.10 -9.71 -6.45
C VAL A 93 11.23 -9.15 -7.30
N ASN A 94 10.87 -8.54 -8.43
CA ASN A 94 11.82 -7.81 -9.29
C ASN A 94 11.90 -6.34 -8.96
N ALA A 95 10.88 -5.78 -8.35
CA ALA A 95 10.86 -4.39 -7.91
C ALA A 95 10.40 -4.32 -6.46
N GLY A 96 10.69 -3.22 -5.80
CA GLY A 96 10.31 -3.03 -4.40
C GLY A 96 8.81 -3.07 -4.19
N MET A 97 8.39 -3.70 -3.13
CA MET A 97 6.99 -3.77 -2.70
C MET A 97 6.93 -3.42 -1.22
N VAL A 98 6.03 -2.51 -0.87
CA VAL A 98 5.80 -2.12 0.51
C VAL A 98 4.39 -2.48 0.91
N VAL A 99 4.24 -3.10 2.07
CA VAL A 99 2.94 -3.36 2.69
C VAL A 99 2.83 -2.45 3.90
N CYS A 100 1.88 -1.52 3.84
CA CYS A 100 1.67 -0.55 4.91
C CYS A 100 0.51 -1.02 5.78
N LEU A 101 0.82 -1.30 7.05
CA LEU A 101 -0.17 -1.68 8.05
C LEU A 101 -0.35 -0.51 9.00
N LEU A 102 -1.45 0.17 8.90
CA LEU A 102 -1.67 1.40 9.67
C LEU A 102 -2.68 1.17 10.78
N TYR A 103 -2.39 1.69 11.95
CA TYR A 103 -3.30 1.64 13.08
C TYR A 103 -3.34 3.00 13.77
N THR A 104 -4.35 3.22 14.62
CA THR A 104 -4.51 4.49 15.31
C THR A 104 -3.45 4.63 16.40
N SER A 105 -3.14 5.87 16.79
CA SER A 105 -2.17 6.12 17.85
C SER A 105 -2.56 5.44 19.15
N ASP A 106 -3.84 5.32 19.43
CA ASP A 106 -4.32 4.67 20.65
C ASP A 106 -3.94 3.19 20.70
N ALA A 107 -3.80 2.55 19.55
CA ALA A 107 -3.42 1.15 19.51
C ALA A 107 -2.00 0.92 20.03
N ALA A 108 -1.18 1.97 20.09
CA ALA A 108 0.19 1.89 20.56
C ALA A 108 0.29 2.07 22.08
N ASP A 109 -0.78 2.47 22.72
CA ASP A 109 -0.80 2.72 24.18
C ASP A 109 -1.08 1.41 24.99
#